data_45ed01b29be8c442c0f8b29603ab6ee4
#
_entry.id   45ed01b29be8c442c0f8b29603ab6ee4
#
_cell.length_a   1.000
_cell.length_b   1.000
_cell.length_c   1.000
_cell.angle_alpha   90.00
_cell.angle_beta   90.00
_cell.angle_gamma   90.00
#
_symmetry.space_group_name_H-M   'P 1'
#
loop_
_entity.id
_entity.type
_entity.pdbx_description
1 polymer ?
#
loop_
_entity_poly.entity_id
_entity_poly.type
_entity_poly.pdbx_seq_one_letter_code
_entity_poly.pdbx_strand_id
1 'polypeptide(L)'
;TPLIISGPVPKGDDQQFGEFKPIVEKLYNIQRSAVTQILNEAKRLLAAGNNEEGGKMFLRAHKGLPRYNPLIKYLSEPGIKQILLSTENYYMQDNNKQMHIVTDDLFFVIDEKQKSVELTDKGHEALSQTLSDPKFFVLPDVGAEISEIEKSEGDIEAKQNKKDEILTDYALKAERVHTVNQLLKAYTMFEKDVEYVIMDNKIKIVDEQTGRILEGRRYSEGLHQAIEAKENVKVEAATQTFATITLQNYFRMYHKLAGMTGTAETEAGEFWSIYKLDVVTIPTNRPIIRKDE
;
A
#
# COMPACT_ATOMS: atom_id res chain seq x y z
N THR A 1 12.60 16.99 10.82
CA THR A 1 12.54 15.53 10.51
C THR A 1 13.13 14.78 11.67
N PRO A 2 12.46 13.80 12.29
CA PRO A 2 13.03 13.02 13.37
C PRO A 2 14.13 12.08 12.88
N LEU A 3 15.08 11.77 13.75
CA LEU A 3 15.98 10.64 13.58
C LEU A 3 15.26 9.36 13.97
N ILE A 4 15.41 8.31 13.17
CA ILE A 4 14.74 7.03 13.35
C ILE A 4 15.80 5.95 13.50
N ILE A 5 15.69 5.15 14.57
CA ILE A 5 16.47 3.93 14.77
C ILE A 5 15.56 2.76 14.42
N SER A 6 15.90 2.04 13.37
CA SER A 6 15.18 0.85 12.94
C SER A 6 16.13 -0.32 12.71
N GLY A 7 15.60 -1.52 12.84
CA GLY A 7 16.34 -2.75 12.58
C GLY A 7 15.42 -3.86 12.10
N PRO A 8 15.99 -4.97 11.57
CA PRO A 8 15.19 -6.08 11.08
C PRO A 8 14.43 -6.76 12.22
N VAL A 9 13.19 -7.13 11.93
CA VAL A 9 12.39 -7.98 12.84
C VAL A 9 12.83 -9.43 12.64
N PRO A 10 13.22 -10.14 13.69
CA PRO A 10 13.77 -11.51 13.56
C PRO A 10 12.74 -12.59 13.23
N LYS A 11 11.51 -12.28 12.84
CA LYS A 11 10.45 -13.25 12.55
C LYS A 11 9.87 -13.14 11.13
N GLY A 12 10.00 -14.14 10.38
CA GLY A 12 9.22 -15.22 9.82
C GLY A 12 8.14 -14.89 8.79
N ASP A 13 7.76 -13.62 8.56
CA ASP A 13 6.71 -13.23 7.62
C ASP A 13 7.18 -13.32 6.15
N ASP A 14 8.49 -13.38 5.97
CA ASP A 14 9.12 -13.43 4.64
C ASP A 14 8.72 -14.67 3.83
N GLN A 15 8.41 -15.77 4.51
CA GLN A 15 8.03 -17.04 3.88
C GLN A 15 6.62 -16.99 3.29
N GLN A 16 5.69 -16.28 3.90
CA GLN A 16 4.30 -16.20 3.45
C GLN A 16 4.19 -15.49 2.09
N PHE A 17 4.99 -14.47 1.82
CA PHE A 17 4.99 -13.80 0.51
C PHE A 17 5.40 -14.76 -0.61
N GLY A 18 6.41 -15.59 -0.40
CA GLY A 18 6.82 -16.61 -1.35
C GLY A 18 5.78 -17.73 -1.52
N GLU A 19 5.14 -18.13 -0.44
CA GLU A 19 4.11 -19.17 -0.43
C GLU A 19 2.83 -18.74 -1.16
N PHE A 20 2.36 -17.51 -0.91
CA PHE A 20 1.11 -17.02 -1.52
C PHE A 20 1.28 -16.41 -2.92
N LYS A 21 2.50 -16.10 -3.33
CA LYS A 21 2.78 -15.57 -4.66
C LYS A 21 2.15 -16.37 -5.80
N PRO A 22 2.30 -17.70 -5.93
CA PRO A 22 1.75 -18.45 -7.06
C PRO A 22 0.22 -18.37 -7.11
N ILE A 23 -0.43 -18.33 -5.95
CA ILE A 23 -1.89 -18.26 -5.83
C ILE A 23 -2.38 -16.88 -6.30
N VAL A 24 -1.72 -15.82 -5.84
CA VAL A 24 -2.03 -14.44 -6.23
C VAL A 24 -1.74 -14.18 -7.69
N GLU A 25 -0.65 -14.70 -8.22
CA GLU A 25 -0.31 -14.60 -9.64
C GLU A 25 -1.36 -15.27 -10.53
N LYS A 26 -1.85 -16.45 -10.12
CA LYS A 26 -2.96 -17.13 -10.79
C LYS A 26 -4.23 -16.28 -10.76
N LEU A 27 -4.59 -15.72 -9.61
CA LEU A 27 -5.77 -14.87 -9.45
C LEU A 27 -5.66 -13.61 -10.32
N TYR A 28 -4.49 -12.96 -10.34
CA TYR A 28 -4.22 -11.81 -11.21
C TYR A 28 -4.39 -12.15 -12.69
N ASN A 29 -3.88 -13.29 -13.14
CA ASN A 29 -4.00 -13.73 -14.53
C ASN A 29 -5.46 -14.05 -14.92
N ILE A 30 -6.24 -14.65 -14.01
CA ILE A 30 -7.67 -14.89 -14.21
C ILE A 30 -8.41 -13.55 -14.34
N GLN A 31 -8.17 -12.60 -13.44
CA GLN A 31 -8.75 -11.26 -13.52
C GLN A 31 -8.38 -10.55 -14.82
N ARG A 32 -7.12 -10.62 -15.25
CA ARG A 32 -6.65 -10.01 -16.50
C ARG A 32 -7.38 -10.58 -17.72
N SER A 33 -7.58 -11.88 -17.76
CA SER A 33 -8.36 -12.54 -18.82
C SER A 33 -9.82 -12.10 -18.81
N ALA A 34 -10.45 -12.04 -17.63
CA ALA A 34 -11.81 -11.56 -17.48
C ALA A 34 -11.96 -10.10 -17.90
N VAL A 35 -11.07 -9.22 -17.47
CA VAL A 35 -11.05 -7.80 -17.86
C VAL A 35 -10.88 -7.62 -19.36
N THR A 36 -10.06 -8.45 -20.00
CA THR A 36 -9.88 -8.43 -21.47
C THR A 36 -11.22 -8.72 -22.18
N GLN A 37 -11.96 -9.72 -21.73
CA GLN A 37 -13.27 -10.07 -22.29
C GLN A 37 -14.30 -8.96 -22.04
N ILE A 38 -14.35 -8.45 -20.80
CA ILE A 38 -15.26 -7.35 -20.40
C ILE A 38 -14.97 -6.09 -21.23
N LEU A 39 -13.70 -5.75 -21.44
CA LEU A 39 -13.32 -4.58 -22.24
C LEU A 39 -13.74 -4.74 -23.71
N ASN A 40 -13.58 -5.93 -24.29
CA ASN A 40 -13.99 -6.19 -25.67
C ASN A 40 -15.51 -6.08 -25.83
N GLU A 41 -16.28 -6.59 -24.86
CA GLU A 41 -17.73 -6.45 -24.84
C GLU A 41 -18.17 -4.99 -24.63
N ALA A 42 -17.50 -4.25 -23.75
CA ALA A 42 -17.73 -2.82 -23.56
C ALA A 42 -17.54 -2.04 -24.87
N LYS A 43 -16.45 -2.30 -25.60
CA LYS A 43 -16.19 -1.67 -26.90
C LYS A 43 -17.27 -1.98 -27.91
N ARG A 44 -17.72 -3.24 -27.97
CA ARG A 44 -18.80 -3.66 -28.89
C ARG A 44 -20.09 -2.94 -28.60
N LEU A 45 -20.49 -2.84 -27.31
CA LEU A 45 -21.72 -2.19 -26.87
C LEU A 45 -21.68 -0.67 -27.12
N LEU A 46 -20.57 -0.02 -26.81
CA LEU A 46 -20.39 1.42 -27.04
C LEU A 46 -20.39 1.77 -28.52
N ALA A 47 -19.77 0.95 -29.37
CA ALA A 47 -19.81 1.12 -30.83
C ALA A 47 -21.22 0.92 -31.40
N ALA A 48 -22.07 0.12 -30.75
CA ALA A 48 -23.48 -0.05 -31.10
C ALA A 48 -24.39 1.08 -30.54
N GLY A 49 -23.84 2.07 -29.84
CA GLY A 49 -24.58 3.17 -29.25
C GLY A 49 -25.25 2.86 -27.91
N ASN A 50 -25.02 1.67 -27.35
CA ASN A 50 -25.55 1.31 -26.03
C ASN A 50 -24.60 1.83 -24.93
N ASN A 51 -24.76 3.10 -24.59
CA ASN A 51 -23.88 3.78 -23.63
C ASN A 51 -24.11 3.34 -22.18
N GLU A 52 -25.30 2.86 -21.83
CA GLU A 52 -25.61 2.42 -20.47
C GLU A 52 -24.87 1.11 -20.14
N GLU A 53 -25.18 0.03 -20.87
CA GLU A 53 -24.52 -1.26 -20.64
C GLU A 53 -23.02 -1.23 -21.01
N GLY A 54 -22.66 -0.56 -22.10
CA GLY A 54 -21.27 -0.40 -22.51
C GLY A 54 -20.45 0.40 -21.50
N GLY A 55 -21.03 1.47 -20.92
CA GLY A 55 -20.41 2.24 -19.86
C GLY A 55 -20.24 1.45 -18.58
N LYS A 56 -21.25 0.65 -18.18
CA LYS A 56 -21.17 -0.24 -17.02
C LYS A 56 -20.07 -1.29 -17.18
N MET A 57 -20.00 -1.96 -18.33
CA MET A 57 -18.95 -2.93 -18.63
C MET A 57 -17.57 -2.27 -18.64
N PHE A 58 -17.47 -1.07 -19.20
CA PHE A 58 -16.22 -0.33 -19.22
C PHE A 58 -15.76 0.11 -17.82
N LEU A 59 -16.68 0.58 -16.97
CA LEU A 59 -16.39 0.90 -15.58
C LEU A 59 -15.95 -0.36 -14.81
N ARG A 60 -16.58 -1.52 -15.04
CA ARG A 60 -16.16 -2.80 -14.47
C ARG A 60 -14.72 -3.15 -14.86
N ALA A 61 -14.38 -3.04 -16.13
CA ALA A 61 -13.01 -3.28 -16.59
C ALA A 61 -12.01 -2.33 -15.92
N HIS A 62 -12.38 -1.05 -15.79
CA HIS A 62 -11.56 -0.03 -15.14
C HIS A 62 -11.36 -0.29 -13.63
N LYS A 63 -12.42 -0.69 -12.91
CA LYS A 63 -12.32 -1.06 -11.49
C LYS A 63 -11.50 -2.35 -11.28
N GLY A 64 -11.48 -3.24 -12.28
CA GLY A 64 -10.72 -4.49 -12.23
C GLY A 64 -9.23 -4.33 -12.49
N LEU A 65 -8.83 -3.58 -13.52
CA LEU A 65 -7.43 -3.31 -13.88
C LEU A 65 -7.30 -1.94 -14.57
N PRO A 66 -7.23 -0.84 -13.81
CA PRO A 66 -7.19 0.51 -14.37
C PRO A 66 -5.92 0.78 -15.21
N ARG A 67 -4.79 0.16 -14.86
CA ARG A 67 -3.50 0.30 -15.55
C ARG A 67 -3.31 -0.69 -16.71
N TYR A 68 -4.36 -1.37 -17.16
CA TYR A 68 -4.28 -2.29 -18.29
C TYR A 68 -4.10 -1.53 -19.61
N ASN A 69 -2.98 -1.73 -20.29
CA ASN A 69 -2.61 -0.98 -21.50
C ASN A 69 -3.71 -0.86 -22.57
N PRO A 70 -4.45 -1.95 -22.94
CA PRO A 70 -5.55 -1.83 -23.89
C PRO A 70 -6.70 -0.95 -23.42
N LEU A 71 -6.95 -0.89 -22.10
CA LEU A 71 -7.96 -0.03 -21.49
C LEU A 71 -7.50 1.43 -21.52
N ILE A 72 -6.24 1.71 -21.18
CA ILE A 72 -5.66 3.05 -21.21
C ILE A 72 -5.70 3.62 -22.65
N LYS A 73 -5.35 2.80 -23.64
CA LYS A 73 -5.47 3.18 -25.05
C LYS A 73 -6.89 3.55 -25.44
N TYR A 74 -7.86 2.77 -24.99
CA TYR A 74 -9.27 3.03 -25.28
C TYR A 74 -9.79 4.30 -24.56
N LEU A 75 -9.30 4.56 -23.34
CA LEU A 75 -9.59 5.82 -22.62
C LEU A 75 -9.11 7.07 -23.35
N SER A 76 -8.11 6.96 -24.22
CA SER A 76 -7.58 8.07 -25.02
C SER A 76 -8.47 8.41 -26.22
N GLU A 77 -9.45 7.58 -26.55
CA GLU A 77 -10.39 7.85 -27.63
C GLU A 77 -11.39 8.95 -27.24
N PRO A 78 -11.79 9.83 -28.20
CA PRO A 78 -12.72 10.94 -27.91
C PRO A 78 -14.05 10.46 -27.30
N GLY A 79 -14.47 11.09 -26.20
CA GLY A 79 -15.76 10.81 -25.54
C GLY A 79 -15.75 9.62 -24.56
N ILE A 80 -14.82 8.69 -24.65
CA ILE A 80 -14.79 7.49 -23.78
C ILE A 80 -14.56 7.83 -22.32
N LYS A 81 -13.64 8.76 -22.03
CA LYS A 81 -13.41 9.24 -20.67
C LYS A 81 -14.65 9.89 -20.05
N GLN A 82 -15.45 10.59 -20.84
CA GLN A 82 -16.68 11.22 -20.36
C GLN A 82 -17.75 10.16 -20.03
N ILE A 83 -17.87 9.12 -20.85
CA ILE A 83 -18.76 7.98 -20.56
C ILE A 83 -18.34 7.30 -19.25
N LEU A 84 -17.05 7.04 -19.04
CA LEU A 84 -16.56 6.45 -17.80
C LEU A 84 -16.95 7.30 -16.58
N LEU A 85 -16.66 8.59 -16.61
CA LEU A 85 -16.95 9.52 -15.51
C LEU A 85 -18.46 9.63 -15.22
N SER A 86 -19.29 9.72 -16.24
CA SER A 86 -20.75 9.79 -16.07
C SER A 86 -21.30 8.49 -15.49
N THR A 87 -20.80 7.34 -15.93
CA THR A 87 -21.18 6.02 -15.42
C THR A 87 -20.72 5.85 -13.97
N GLU A 88 -19.46 6.22 -13.67
CA GLU A 88 -18.95 6.15 -12.29
C GLU A 88 -19.79 7.03 -11.36
N ASN A 89 -20.10 8.26 -11.74
CA ASN A 89 -20.94 9.16 -10.94
C ASN A 89 -22.34 8.57 -10.70
N TYR A 90 -22.94 7.90 -11.70
CA TYR A 90 -24.23 7.25 -11.55
C TYR A 90 -24.19 6.16 -10.47
N TYR A 91 -23.20 5.26 -10.51
CA TYR A 91 -23.08 4.17 -9.53
C TYR A 91 -22.55 4.60 -8.16
N MET A 92 -21.92 5.80 -8.06
CA MET A 92 -21.49 6.39 -6.79
C MET A 92 -22.59 7.11 -6.03
N GLN A 93 -23.77 7.32 -6.63
CA GLN A 93 -24.92 7.91 -5.93
C GLN A 93 -25.34 7.06 -4.73
N ASP A 94 -26.02 7.67 -3.76
CA ASP A 94 -26.50 7.00 -2.53
C ASP A 94 -25.41 6.25 -1.74
N ASN A 95 -24.23 6.88 -1.55
CA ASN A 95 -23.11 6.29 -0.82
C ASN A 95 -22.63 4.94 -1.41
N ASN A 96 -22.47 4.87 -2.73
CA ASN A 96 -21.99 3.69 -3.46
C ASN A 96 -22.87 2.43 -3.34
N LYS A 97 -24.11 2.56 -2.95
CA LYS A 97 -25.01 1.41 -2.76
C LYS A 97 -25.18 0.53 -4.00
N GLN A 98 -24.98 1.08 -5.19
CA GLN A 98 -25.14 0.36 -6.45
C GLN A 98 -23.81 -0.09 -7.06
N MET A 99 -22.66 0.28 -6.46
CA MET A 99 -21.35 -0.06 -7.02
C MET A 99 -21.12 -1.59 -7.07
N HIS A 100 -21.70 -2.36 -6.15
CA HIS A 100 -21.62 -3.81 -6.14
C HIS A 100 -22.10 -4.44 -7.46
N ILE A 101 -23.09 -3.86 -8.15
CA ILE A 101 -23.57 -4.33 -9.46
C ILE A 101 -22.44 -4.31 -10.50
N VAL A 102 -21.49 -3.40 -10.36
CA VAL A 102 -20.33 -3.29 -11.24
C VAL A 102 -19.21 -4.24 -10.80
N THR A 103 -19.00 -4.38 -9.50
CA THR A 103 -17.79 -5.00 -8.93
C THR A 103 -17.90 -6.47 -8.57
N ASP A 104 -19.11 -7.00 -8.32
CA ASP A 104 -19.31 -8.38 -7.84
C ASP A 104 -18.82 -9.47 -8.81
N ASP A 105 -18.79 -9.17 -10.11
CA ASP A 105 -18.27 -10.10 -11.12
C ASP A 105 -16.73 -10.17 -11.18
N LEU A 106 -16.03 -9.23 -10.54
CA LEU A 106 -14.57 -9.19 -10.46
C LEU A 106 -14.09 -10.09 -9.32
N PHE A 107 -12.83 -10.49 -9.38
CA PHE A 107 -12.16 -11.23 -8.29
C PHE A 107 -11.57 -10.29 -7.25
N PHE A 108 -11.13 -9.11 -7.68
CA PHE A 108 -10.70 -8.02 -6.81
C PHE A 108 -10.97 -6.66 -7.47
N VAL A 109 -11.04 -5.63 -6.68
CA VAL A 109 -11.33 -4.25 -7.09
C VAL A 109 -10.17 -3.36 -6.70
N ILE A 110 -9.77 -2.48 -7.61
CA ILE A 110 -8.68 -1.54 -7.40
C ILE A 110 -9.25 -0.13 -7.24
N ASP A 111 -8.86 0.54 -6.16
CA ASP A 111 -9.06 1.97 -5.97
C ASP A 111 -7.73 2.71 -6.08
N GLU A 112 -7.49 3.34 -7.23
CA GLU A 112 -6.25 4.09 -7.45
C GLU A 112 -6.14 5.34 -6.56
N LYS A 113 -7.27 5.95 -6.16
CA LYS A 113 -7.27 7.16 -5.31
C LYS A 113 -6.81 6.82 -3.89
N GLN A 114 -7.30 5.70 -3.36
CA GLN A 114 -6.93 5.20 -2.03
C GLN A 114 -5.68 4.32 -2.06
N LYS A 115 -5.17 4.00 -3.24
CA LYS A 115 -4.06 3.05 -3.44
C LYS A 115 -4.32 1.71 -2.73
N SER A 116 -5.57 1.23 -2.81
CA SER A 116 -6.01 -0.02 -2.19
C SER A 116 -6.47 -1.04 -3.23
N VAL A 117 -6.34 -2.30 -2.87
CA VAL A 117 -6.88 -3.45 -3.60
C VAL A 117 -7.69 -4.27 -2.61
N GLU A 118 -8.92 -4.58 -2.97
CA GLU A 118 -9.84 -5.35 -2.12
C GLU A 118 -10.33 -6.58 -2.86
N LEU A 119 -10.28 -7.73 -2.19
CA LEU A 119 -10.86 -8.97 -2.69
C LEU A 119 -12.40 -8.88 -2.63
N THR A 120 -13.05 -9.36 -3.67
CA THR A 120 -14.51 -9.62 -3.66
C THR A 120 -14.80 -11.00 -3.08
N ASP A 121 -16.07 -11.31 -2.81
CA ASP A 121 -16.48 -12.66 -2.39
C ASP A 121 -16.03 -13.72 -3.40
N LYS A 122 -16.17 -13.42 -4.69
CA LYS A 122 -15.68 -14.28 -5.79
C LYS A 122 -14.15 -14.47 -5.75
N GLY A 123 -13.41 -13.44 -5.36
CA GLY A 123 -11.96 -13.52 -5.15
C GLY A 123 -11.59 -14.41 -3.99
N HIS A 124 -12.29 -14.28 -2.87
CA HIS A 124 -12.13 -15.16 -1.70
C HIS A 124 -12.43 -16.62 -2.02
N GLU A 125 -13.51 -16.88 -2.74
CA GLU A 125 -13.84 -18.24 -3.19
C GLU A 125 -12.77 -18.83 -4.11
N ALA A 126 -12.27 -18.05 -5.08
CA ALA A 126 -11.23 -18.50 -5.99
C ALA A 126 -9.91 -18.81 -5.27
N LEU A 127 -9.55 -18.03 -4.26
CA LEU A 127 -8.39 -18.31 -3.41
C LEU A 127 -8.59 -19.58 -2.59
N SER A 128 -9.77 -19.73 -1.99
CA SER A 128 -10.11 -20.90 -1.15
C SER A 128 -10.14 -22.21 -1.94
N GLN A 129 -10.60 -22.18 -3.19
CA GLN A 129 -10.61 -23.37 -4.07
C GLN A 129 -9.21 -23.86 -4.43
N THR A 130 -8.20 -22.99 -4.38
CA THR A 130 -6.82 -23.36 -4.67
C THR A 130 -6.14 -24.05 -3.48
N LEU A 131 -6.71 -23.92 -2.29
CA LEU A 131 -6.22 -24.46 -1.02
C LEU A 131 -7.12 -25.60 -0.52
N SER A 132 -6.54 -26.49 0.27
CA SER A 132 -7.29 -27.62 0.87
C SER A 132 -8.27 -27.18 1.97
N ASP A 133 -8.13 -25.98 2.50
CA ASP A 133 -8.98 -25.41 3.55
C ASP A 133 -9.81 -24.24 3.01
N PRO A 134 -11.14 -24.39 2.86
CA PRO A 134 -12.01 -23.33 2.37
C PRO A 134 -12.12 -22.13 3.32
N LYS A 135 -11.72 -22.28 4.59
CA LYS A 135 -11.73 -21.20 5.59
C LYS A 135 -10.37 -20.52 5.79
N PHE A 136 -9.37 -20.89 5.01
CA PHE A 136 -8.00 -20.43 5.20
C PHE A 136 -7.83 -18.90 5.17
N PHE A 137 -8.61 -18.21 4.35
CA PHE A 137 -8.65 -16.74 4.22
C PHE A 137 -9.94 -16.11 4.76
N VAL A 138 -10.85 -16.89 5.32
CA VAL A 138 -12.11 -16.37 5.85
C VAL A 138 -11.91 -15.95 7.30
N LEU A 139 -12.05 -14.65 7.56
CA LEU A 139 -11.97 -14.10 8.92
C LEU A 139 -13.18 -14.59 9.75
N PRO A 140 -12.97 -15.09 10.97
CA PRO A 140 -14.07 -15.42 11.88
C PRO A 140 -14.78 -14.14 12.33
N ASP A 141 -16.09 -14.24 12.56
CA ASP A 141 -16.86 -13.18 13.20
C ASP A 141 -16.60 -13.23 14.72
N VAL A 142 -15.52 -12.56 15.11
CA VAL A 142 -15.06 -12.52 16.50
C VAL A 142 -16.15 -12.02 17.45
N GLY A 143 -16.98 -11.06 17.00
CA GLY A 143 -18.08 -10.51 17.81
C GLY A 143 -19.16 -11.53 18.10
N ALA A 144 -19.62 -12.24 17.07
CA ALA A 144 -20.64 -13.28 17.20
C ALA A 144 -20.11 -14.47 18.02
N GLU A 145 -18.91 -14.96 17.70
CA GLU A 145 -18.32 -16.13 18.37
C GLU A 145 -18.00 -15.85 19.86
N ILE A 146 -17.50 -14.67 20.20
CA ILE A 146 -17.29 -14.27 21.62
C ILE A 146 -18.64 -14.17 22.35
N SER A 147 -19.66 -13.61 21.71
CA SER A 147 -21.02 -13.51 22.31
C SER A 147 -21.63 -14.89 22.59
N GLU A 148 -21.40 -15.87 21.71
CA GLU A 148 -21.81 -17.25 21.92
C GLU A 148 -21.06 -17.92 23.09
N ILE A 149 -19.73 -17.70 23.20
CA ILE A 149 -18.94 -18.22 24.31
C ILE A 149 -19.41 -17.62 25.65
N GLU A 150 -19.73 -16.35 25.68
CA GLU A 150 -20.23 -15.68 26.90
C GLU A 150 -21.56 -16.26 27.37
N LYS A 151 -22.46 -16.60 26.43
CA LYS A 151 -23.78 -17.19 26.71
C LYS A 151 -23.71 -18.68 27.04
N SER A 152 -22.63 -19.39 26.65
CA SER A 152 -22.48 -20.82 26.92
C SER A 152 -22.28 -21.08 28.42
N GLU A 153 -22.71 -22.24 28.89
CA GLU A 153 -22.38 -22.71 30.26
C GLU A 153 -20.93 -23.25 30.24
N GLY A 154 -20.11 -22.83 31.21
CA GLY A 154 -18.73 -23.30 31.33
C GLY A 154 -17.91 -22.50 32.33
N ASP A 155 -16.77 -23.06 32.71
CA ASP A 155 -15.82 -22.42 33.61
C ASP A 155 -15.19 -21.18 32.97
N ILE A 156 -14.85 -20.19 33.80
CA ILE A 156 -14.28 -18.90 33.34
C ILE A 156 -12.96 -19.12 32.58
N GLU A 157 -12.13 -20.02 33.07
CA GLU A 157 -10.84 -20.35 32.44
C GLU A 157 -11.03 -20.99 31.06
N ALA A 158 -11.97 -21.92 30.93
CA ALA A 158 -12.29 -22.55 29.63
C ALA A 158 -12.85 -21.55 28.63
N LYS A 159 -13.67 -20.58 29.06
CA LYS A 159 -14.16 -19.49 28.21
C LYS A 159 -13.04 -18.58 27.75
N GLN A 160 -12.11 -18.25 28.65
CA GLN A 160 -10.96 -17.40 28.30
C GLN A 160 -10.07 -18.09 27.27
N ASN A 161 -9.74 -19.35 27.45
CA ASN A 161 -8.94 -20.12 26.50
C ASN A 161 -9.58 -20.15 25.09
N LYS A 162 -10.90 -20.37 25.01
CA LYS A 162 -11.62 -20.32 23.71
C LYS A 162 -11.59 -18.95 23.06
N LYS A 163 -11.71 -17.87 23.84
CA LYS A 163 -11.58 -16.51 23.33
C LYS A 163 -10.17 -16.25 22.77
N ASP A 164 -9.15 -16.71 23.47
CA ASP A 164 -7.76 -16.55 23.06
C ASP A 164 -7.47 -17.36 21.77
N GLU A 165 -8.05 -18.56 21.62
CA GLU A 165 -7.97 -19.35 20.39
C GLU A 165 -8.61 -18.62 19.19
N ILE A 166 -9.80 -18.03 19.35
CA ILE A 166 -10.49 -17.28 18.30
C ILE A 166 -9.68 -16.03 17.91
N LEU A 167 -9.14 -15.29 18.90
CA LEU A 167 -8.33 -14.11 18.63
C LEU A 167 -7.01 -14.47 17.92
N THR A 168 -6.42 -15.62 18.29
CA THR A 168 -5.21 -16.11 17.62
C THR A 168 -5.50 -16.53 16.18
N ASP A 169 -6.59 -17.26 15.93
CA ASP A 169 -7.02 -17.64 14.58
C ASP A 169 -7.35 -16.42 13.72
N TYR A 170 -8.04 -15.44 14.31
CA TYR A 170 -8.30 -14.17 13.63
C TYR A 170 -7.02 -13.44 13.25
N ALA A 171 -6.06 -13.33 14.16
CA ALA A 171 -4.79 -12.65 13.91
C ALA A 171 -3.99 -13.33 12.78
N LEU A 172 -3.92 -14.67 12.77
CA LEU A 172 -3.26 -15.43 11.72
C LEU A 172 -3.93 -15.26 10.36
N LYS A 173 -5.27 -15.31 10.31
CA LYS A 173 -6.02 -15.14 9.06
C LYS A 173 -5.95 -13.70 8.56
N ALA A 174 -6.00 -12.72 9.45
CA ALA A 174 -5.86 -11.31 9.11
C ALA A 174 -4.48 -11.02 8.48
N GLU A 175 -3.42 -11.62 9.02
CA GLU A 175 -2.07 -11.52 8.47
C GLU A 175 -1.98 -12.15 7.07
N ARG A 176 -2.58 -13.32 6.86
CA ARG A 176 -2.65 -13.97 5.54
C ARG A 176 -3.38 -13.11 4.50
N VAL A 177 -4.54 -12.57 4.86
CA VAL A 177 -5.31 -11.67 3.99
C VAL A 177 -4.52 -10.41 3.68
N HIS A 178 -3.85 -9.85 4.69
CA HIS A 178 -2.96 -8.70 4.49
C HIS A 178 -1.84 -9.01 3.49
N THR A 179 -1.16 -10.14 3.64
CA THR A 179 -0.10 -10.57 2.72
C THR A 179 -0.61 -10.72 1.28
N VAL A 180 -1.79 -11.33 1.09
CA VAL A 180 -2.43 -11.44 -0.22
C VAL A 180 -2.75 -10.07 -0.82
N ASN A 181 -3.28 -9.15 -0.02
CA ASN A 181 -3.59 -7.80 -0.47
C ASN A 181 -2.34 -7.03 -0.88
N GLN A 182 -1.23 -7.16 -0.13
CA GLN A 182 0.04 -6.54 -0.50
C GLN A 182 0.63 -7.15 -1.79
N LEU A 183 0.52 -8.46 -1.99
CA LEU A 183 0.91 -9.10 -3.24
C LEU A 183 0.05 -8.62 -4.42
N LEU A 184 -1.28 -8.59 -4.26
CA LEU A 184 -2.18 -8.04 -5.29
C LEU A 184 -1.82 -6.60 -5.62
N LYS A 185 -1.55 -5.77 -4.61
CA LYS A 185 -1.12 -4.39 -4.79
C LYS A 185 0.20 -4.31 -5.58
N ALA A 186 1.17 -5.17 -5.26
CA ALA A 186 2.44 -5.25 -5.99
C ALA A 186 2.25 -5.63 -7.47
N TYR A 187 1.33 -6.55 -7.78
CA TYR A 187 1.04 -6.98 -9.16
C TYR A 187 0.23 -5.95 -9.96
N THR A 188 -0.61 -5.15 -9.31
CA THR A 188 -1.59 -4.29 -9.97
C THR A 188 -1.20 -2.82 -10.06
N MET A 189 -0.38 -2.33 -9.13
CA MET A 189 -0.08 -0.90 -8.98
C MET A 189 1.41 -0.56 -9.08
N PHE A 190 2.29 -1.55 -9.07
CA PHE A 190 3.73 -1.32 -9.07
C PHE A 190 4.38 -2.02 -10.25
N GLU A 191 4.96 -1.25 -11.16
CA GLU A 191 5.63 -1.75 -12.36
C GLU A 191 7.14 -1.54 -12.25
N LYS A 192 7.88 -2.54 -12.72
CA LYS A 192 9.32 -2.43 -12.83
C LYS A 192 9.70 -1.32 -13.81
N ASP A 193 10.77 -0.61 -13.52
CA ASP A 193 11.31 0.52 -14.29
C ASP A 193 10.38 1.76 -14.31
N VAL A 194 9.32 1.78 -13.48
CA VAL A 194 8.44 2.92 -13.23
C VAL A 194 8.49 3.29 -11.75
N GLU A 195 7.90 2.47 -10.87
CA GLU A 195 7.88 2.72 -9.43
C GLU A 195 9.11 2.17 -8.71
N TYR A 196 9.80 1.18 -9.28
CA TYR A 196 11.01 0.58 -8.72
C TYR A 196 11.93 0.02 -9.80
N VAL A 197 13.19 -0.18 -9.44
CA VAL A 197 14.18 -0.88 -10.26
C VAL A 197 14.82 -2.03 -9.47
N ILE A 198 15.40 -2.99 -10.19
CA ILE A 198 16.17 -4.09 -9.59
C ILE A 198 17.67 -3.79 -9.81
N MET A 199 18.39 -3.58 -8.71
CA MET A 199 19.84 -3.38 -8.73
C MET A 199 20.47 -4.22 -7.62
N ASP A 200 21.59 -4.88 -7.92
CA ASP A 200 22.30 -5.74 -6.98
C ASP A 200 21.41 -6.82 -6.32
N ASN A 201 20.47 -7.35 -7.10
CA ASN A 201 19.45 -8.31 -6.64
C ASN A 201 18.56 -7.77 -5.51
N LYS A 202 18.34 -6.46 -5.47
CA LYS A 202 17.47 -5.76 -4.50
C LYS A 202 16.51 -4.83 -5.23
N ILE A 203 15.34 -4.65 -4.63
CA ILE A 203 14.37 -3.65 -5.07
C ILE A 203 14.78 -2.28 -4.56
N LYS A 204 14.86 -1.30 -5.45
CA LYS A 204 15.11 0.09 -5.12
C LYS A 204 13.97 0.96 -5.62
N ILE A 205 13.43 1.81 -4.76
CA ILE A 205 12.31 2.70 -5.07
C ILE A 205 12.79 3.80 -6.01
N VAL A 206 11.98 4.11 -7.01
CA VAL A 206 12.17 5.26 -7.90
C VAL A 206 11.17 6.35 -7.50
N ASP A 207 11.64 7.56 -7.35
CA ASP A 207 10.80 8.74 -7.12
C ASP A 207 10.06 9.09 -8.42
N GLU A 208 8.74 9.04 -8.40
CA GLU A 208 7.90 9.27 -9.59
C GLU A 208 8.07 10.67 -10.19
N GLN A 209 8.43 11.68 -9.38
CA GLN A 209 8.56 13.06 -9.84
C GLN A 209 9.95 13.36 -10.40
N THR A 210 10.98 12.82 -9.79
CA THR A 210 12.37 13.14 -10.14
C THR A 210 13.07 12.03 -10.92
N GLY A 211 12.51 10.82 -10.95
CA GLY A 211 13.13 9.63 -11.53
C GLY A 211 14.39 9.16 -10.78
N ARG A 212 14.65 9.68 -9.58
CA ARG A 212 15.83 9.32 -8.79
C ARG A 212 15.58 8.09 -7.93
N ILE A 213 16.62 7.29 -7.77
CA ILE A 213 16.59 6.14 -6.86
C ILE A 213 16.66 6.66 -5.43
N LEU A 214 15.74 6.22 -4.60
CA LEU A 214 15.67 6.53 -3.18
C LEU A 214 16.46 5.46 -2.39
N GLU A 215 17.74 5.68 -2.21
CA GLU A 215 18.62 4.75 -1.50
C GLU A 215 18.16 4.53 -0.04
N GLY A 216 18.20 3.28 0.40
CA GLY A 216 17.87 2.89 1.77
C GLY A 216 16.39 3.00 2.15
N ARG A 217 15.52 3.44 1.25
CA ARG A 217 14.07 3.47 1.51
C ARG A 217 13.40 2.17 1.10
N ARG A 218 12.40 1.78 1.86
CA ARG A 218 11.55 0.61 1.60
C ARG A 218 10.08 1.01 1.73
N TYR A 219 9.21 0.38 0.94
CA TYR A 219 7.76 0.52 1.14
C TYR A 219 7.36 -0.11 2.47
N SER A 220 6.39 0.50 3.13
CA SER A 220 5.83 0.05 4.41
C SER A 220 4.83 -1.11 4.26
N GLU A 221 4.41 -1.65 5.39
CA GLU A 221 3.29 -2.59 5.51
C GLU A 221 3.43 -3.89 4.70
N GLY A 222 4.64 -4.36 4.47
CA GLY A 222 4.89 -5.59 3.73
C GLY A 222 4.88 -5.44 2.20
N LEU A 223 4.58 -4.25 1.67
CA LEU A 223 4.56 -4.01 0.22
C LEU A 223 5.92 -4.22 -0.43
N HIS A 224 7.00 -3.82 0.25
CA HIS A 224 8.35 -4.02 -0.29
C HIS A 224 8.68 -5.49 -0.44
N GLN A 225 8.36 -6.29 0.58
CA GLN A 225 8.49 -7.75 0.57
C GLN A 225 7.63 -8.40 -0.52
N ALA A 226 6.41 -7.89 -0.72
CA ALA A 226 5.53 -8.35 -1.79
C ALA A 226 6.14 -8.11 -3.19
N ILE A 227 6.78 -6.96 -3.41
CA ILE A 227 7.47 -6.65 -4.66
C ILE A 227 8.73 -7.52 -4.81
N GLU A 228 9.49 -7.74 -3.73
CA GLU A 228 10.64 -8.64 -3.73
C GLU A 228 10.22 -10.07 -4.12
N ALA A 229 9.13 -10.58 -3.54
CA ALA A 229 8.57 -11.88 -3.90
C ALA A 229 8.09 -11.92 -5.36
N LYS A 230 7.38 -10.89 -5.82
CA LYS A 230 6.93 -10.75 -7.22
C LYS A 230 8.10 -10.90 -8.20
N GLU A 231 9.20 -10.22 -7.94
CA GLU A 231 10.36 -10.17 -8.84
C GLU A 231 11.36 -11.32 -8.62
N ASN A 232 11.07 -12.26 -7.73
CA ASN A 232 11.96 -13.39 -7.39
C ASN A 232 13.34 -12.94 -6.87
N VAL A 233 13.42 -11.80 -6.25
CA VAL A 233 14.61 -11.40 -5.48
C VAL A 233 14.48 -11.87 -4.04
N LYS A 234 15.60 -11.87 -3.30
CA LYS A 234 15.55 -12.26 -1.89
C LYS A 234 14.64 -11.33 -1.09
N VAL A 235 13.63 -11.90 -0.44
CA VAL A 235 12.76 -11.15 0.48
C VAL A 235 13.55 -10.83 1.73
N GLU A 236 13.68 -9.56 2.06
CA GLU A 236 14.37 -9.09 3.27
C GLU A 236 13.34 -8.90 4.40
N ALA A 237 13.76 -9.17 5.63
CA ALA A 237 12.92 -9.00 6.80
C ALA A 237 12.34 -7.59 6.90
N ALA A 238 11.12 -7.48 7.43
CA ALA A 238 10.51 -6.20 7.74
C ALA A 238 11.40 -5.42 8.72
N THR A 239 11.45 -4.10 8.58
CA THR A 239 12.15 -3.23 9.53
C THR A 239 11.16 -2.69 10.56
N GLN A 240 11.52 -2.80 11.83
CA GLN A 240 10.78 -2.21 12.93
C GLN A 240 11.49 -0.96 13.43
N THR A 241 10.74 0.11 13.65
CA THR A 241 11.26 1.30 14.31
C THR A 241 11.33 1.04 15.82
N PHE A 242 12.55 1.03 16.36
CA PHE A 242 12.77 0.84 17.79
C PHE A 242 12.66 2.15 18.57
N ALA A 243 13.11 3.25 17.97
CA ALA A 243 13.06 4.56 18.60
C ALA A 243 13.04 5.69 17.58
N THR A 244 12.44 6.80 17.97
CA THR A 244 12.49 8.06 17.24
C THR A 244 12.90 9.19 18.18
N ILE A 245 13.70 10.13 17.68
CA ILE A 245 14.09 11.31 18.44
C ILE A 245 14.13 12.52 17.51
N THR A 246 13.67 13.68 17.95
CA THR A 246 13.85 14.92 17.20
C THR A 246 15.31 15.38 17.21
N LEU A 247 15.77 16.11 16.19
CA LEU A 247 17.11 16.66 16.15
C LEU A 247 17.41 17.52 17.37
N GLN A 248 16.45 18.34 17.79
CA GLN A 248 16.58 19.19 18.96
C GLN A 248 16.83 18.37 20.24
N ASN A 249 16.05 17.33 20.47
CA ASN A 249 16.23 16.47 21.63
C ASN A 249 17.53 15.68 21.56
N TYR A 250 17.90 15.21 20.36
CA TYR A 250 19.16 14.50 20.17
C TYR A 250 20.37 15.36 20.54
N PHE A 251 20.47 16.58 20.02
CA PHE A 251 21.58 17.47 20.34
C PHE A 251 21.56 17.95 21.79
N ARG A 252 20.40 18.08 22.42
CA ARG A 252 20.29 18.42 23.85
C ARG A 252 20.85 17.35 24.79
N MET A 253 21.12 16.14 24.30
CA MET A 253 21.75 15.07 25.10
C MET A 253 23.25 15.30 25.32
N TYR A 254 23.89 16.17 24.56
CA TYR A 254 25.31 16.44 24.68
C TYR A 254 25.58 17.53 25.72
N HIS A 255 26.51 17.26 26.63
CA HIS A 255 26.95 18.24 27.64
C HIS A 255 27.76 19.37 27.06
N LYS A 256 28.47 19.10 25.97
CA LYS A 256 29.24 20.11 25.20
C LYS A 256 28.74 20.09 23.77
N LEU A 257 28.16 21.21 23.35
CA LEU A 257 27.63 21.39 22.01
C LEU A 257 28.17 22.71 21.46
N ALA A 258 28.67 22.67 20.24
CA ALA A 258 29.10 23.86 19.51
C ALA A 258 28.91 23.63 18.02
N GLY A 259 28.81 24.69 17.25
CA GLY A 259 28.64 24.62 15.81
C GLY A 259 29.18 25.88 15.13
N MET A 260 29.31 25.84 13.82
CA MET A 260 29.66 26.99 13.01
C MET A 260 28.75 27.08 11.81
N THR A 261 28.28 28.27 11.53
CA THR A 261 27.41 28.57 10.37
C THR A 261 27.57 30.03 9.97
N GLY A 262 27.29 30.32 8.71
CA GLY A 262 27.28 31.69 8.19
C GLY A 262 26.03 32.51 8.53
N THR A 263 24.99 31.91 9.10
CA THR A 263 23.66 32.52 9.28
C THR A 263 23.10 32.44 10.71
N ALA A 264 23.94 32.15 11.71
CA ALA A 264 23.47 31.95 13.09
C ALA A 264 23.02 33.23 13.79
N GLU A 265 23.52 34.39 13.39
CA GLU A 265 23.28 35.67 14.08
C GLU A 265 21.80 36.05 14.09
N THR A 266 21.09 35.86 12.97
CA THR A 266 19.66 36.13 12.86
C THR A 266 18.81 35.21 13.72
N GLU A 267 19.29 34.02 14.01
CA GLU A 267 18.59 32.98 14.77
C GLU A 267 19.15 32.79 16.20
N ALA A 268 19.92 33.76 16.69
CA ALA A 268 20.57 33.66 18.02
C ALA A 268 19.56 33.39 19.15
N GLY A 269 18.36 33.99 19.08
CA GLY A 269 17.29 33.77 20.05
C GLY A 269 16.79 32.31 20.07
N GLU A 270 16.70 31.64 18.90
CA GLU A 270 16.31 30.25 18.80
C GLU A 270 17.40 29.32 19.35
N PHE A 271 18.68 29.56 19.03
CA PHE A 271 19.79 28.80 19.57
C PHE A 271 19.84 28.86 21.10
N TRP A 272 19.61 30.04 21.67
CA TRP A 272 19.52 30.19 23.12
C TRP A 272 18.31 29.48 23.71
N SER A 273 17.13 29.62 23.12
CA SER A 273 15.90 29.04 23.67
C SER A 273 15.94 27.51 23.70
N ILE A 274 16.45 26.89 22.63
CA ILE A 274 16.46 25.42 22.43
C ILE A 274 17.68 24.77 23.08
N TYR A 275 18.87 25.29 22.83
CA TYR A 275 20.14 24.63 23.17
C TYR A 275 20.93 25.33 24.27
N LYS A 276 20.53 26.54 24.70
CA LYS A 276 21.29 27.39 25.62
C LYS A 276 22.67 27.75 25.08
N LEU A 277 22.79 27.93 23.77
CA LEU A 277 24.03 28.34 23.11
C LEU A 277 24.00 29.82 22.78
N ASP A 278 25.09 30.50 23.11
CA ASP A 278 25.33 31.85 22.66
C ASP A 278 25.89 31.85 21.24
N VAL A 279 25.51 32.85 20.45
CA VAL A 279 26.05 33.07 19.11
C VAL A 279 27.11 34.17 19.19
N VAL A 280 28.32 33.82 18.73
CA VAL A 280 29.45 34.75 18.66
C VAL A 280 29.80 34.96 17.19
N THR A 281 29.65 36.21 16.73
CA THR A 281 30.04 36.58 15.37
C THR A 281 31.52 36.79 15.29
N ILE A 282 32.20 35.99 14.47
CA ILE A 282 33.64 36.11 14.21
C ILE A 282 33.84 37.09 13.05
N PRO A 283 34.50 38.22 13.26
CA PRO A 283 34.75 39.17 12.18
C PRO A 283 35.66 38.62 11.10
N THR A 284 35.48 39.09 9.88
CA THR A 284 36.32 38.68 8.75
C THR A 284 37.80 39.12 8.99
N ASN A 285 38.75 38.23 8.64
CA ASN A 285 40.16 38.53 8.73
C ASN A 285 40.62 39.66 7.78
N ARG A 286 39.92 39.83 6.66
CA ARG A 286 40.22 40.89 5.67
C ARG A 286 38.92 41.68 5.41
N PRO A 287 39.03 43.01 5.09
CA PRO A 287 37.91 43.80 4.70
C PRO A 287 37.16 43.19 3.48
N ILE A 288 35.85 43.27 3.50
CA ILE A 288 35.05 42.84 2.36
C ILE A 288 35.22 43.87 1.24
N ILE A 289 35.78 43.41 0.13
CA ILE A 289 35.99 44.23 -1.08
C ILE A 289 34.93 43.97 -2.15
N ARG A 290 34.08 42.96 -1.95
CA ARG A 290 32.97 42.67 -2.84
C ARG A 290 31.93 43.79 -2.76
N LYS A 291 31.53 44.27 -3.92
CA LYS A 291 30.39 45.17 -4.09
C LYS A 291 29.35 44.41 -4.93
N ASP A 292 28.15 44.23 -4.40
CA ASP A 292 27.04 43.69 -5.16
C ASP A 292 26.37 44.87 -5.89
N GLU A 293 26.21 44.79 -7.22
CA GLU A 293 25.53 45.78 -8.08
C GLU A 293 24.04 45.50 -8.13
#